data_be5ee28873d1920c7ebb2f6c7300c209
#
_entry.id   be5ee28873d1920c7ebb2f6c7300c209
#
_cell.length_a   1.000
_cell.length_b   1.000
_cell.length_c   1.000
_cell.angle_alpha   90.00
_cell.angle_beta   90.00
_cell.angle_gamma   90.00
#
_symmetry.space_group_name_H-M   'P 1'
#
loop_
_entity.id
_entity.type
_entity.pdbx_description
1 polymer ?
#
loop_
_entity_poly.entity_id
_entity_poly.type
_entity_poly.pdbx_seq_one_letter_code
_entity_poly.pdbx_strand_id
1 'polypeptide(L)'
;LTHKKMVNSITELIGDTPAVRIKRLVGPNDAELYVKLEYFNPSGSVKDRAAFNLIEQAEKDGLLRPGATIIEPTSGNTGIGLAMNAAAKGYKAILIMPDNMTKERINLLKAYGAEVVLTPAALRMPGAIEKAKELRDQIPGSYIPQQFENPANPSIHRTTTAPEILEQMDGRLDAFVATSGTGGTITGTGEVLREKLPDIQIYVVEPKGSPVLSGGSPGPHKLVGTSPGFVPAILNTSIYDQIVQVTDEDAIRTMKDLASKEGILVGPSAGASVWTGMQVARKLGAGKRVLCIAPDTGERYLSMDIFD
;
A
#
# COMPACT_ATOMS: atom_id res chain seq x y z
N LEU A 1 21.81 6.98 3.29
CA LEU A 1 21.34 5.74 3.92
C LEU A 1 22.19 5.47 5.15
N THR A 2 21.73 5.89 6.33
CA THR A 2 22.24 5.38 7.59
C THR A 2 21.72 3.94 7.72
N HIS A 3 22.43 2.99 7.15
CA HIS A 3 22.15 1.58 7.42
C HIS A 3 22.35 1.34 8.91
N LYS A 4 21.27 1.09 9.64
CA LYS A 4 21.37 0.50 10.97
C LYS A 4 22.15 -0.80 10.79
N LYS A 5 23.32 -0.91 11.39
CA LYS A 5 24.20 -2.07 11.22
C LYS A 5 23.65 -3.32 11.90
N MET A 6 22.80 -3.14 12.91
CA MET A 6 22.19 -4.22 13.69
C MET A 6 20.88 -3.72 14.32
N VAL A 7 19.86 -4.56 14.27
CA VAL A 7 18.54 -4.34 14.90
C VAL A 7 18.17 -5.57 15.74
N ASN A 8 17.26 -5.40 16.68
CA ASN A 8 16.81 -6.50 17.55
C ASN A 8 15.62 -7.27 16.98
N SER A 9 14.87 -6.66 16.07
CA SER A 9 13.71 -7.26 15.43
C SER A 9 13.61 -6.81 13.97
N ILE A 10 13.05 -7.68 13.13
CA ILE A 10 12.77 -7.34 11.73
C ILE A 10 11.79 -6.14 11.62
N THR A 11 10.95 -5.94 12.61
CA THR A 11 9.99 -4.83 12.66
C THR A 11 10.66 -3.46 12.74
N GLU A 12 11.88 -3.37 13.25
CA GLU A 12 12.66 -2.14 13.30
C GLU A 12 13.22 -1.71 11.92
N LEU A 13 13.11 -2.57 10.92
CA LEU A 13 13.49 -2.27 9.54
C LEU A 13 12.31 -1.79 8.69
N ILE A 14 11.12 -1.67 9.28
CA ILE A 14 9.94 -1.12 8.60
C ILE A 14 10.12 0.38 8.45
N GLY A 15 9.88 0.89 7.24
CA GLY A 15 10.05 2.32 6.94
C GLY A 15 11.45 2.67 6.44
N ASP A 16 11.79 3.94 6.49
CA ASP A 16 13.03 4.50 5.94
C ASP A 16 13.31 4.03 4.49
N THR A 17 12.24 3.90 3.71
CA THR A 17 12.31 3.40 2.34
C THR A 17 12.94 4.45 1.42
N PRO A 18 13.75 4.03 0.42
CA PRO A 18 14.41 4.97 -0.49
C PRO A 18 13.43 5.61 -1.47
N ALA A 19 13.80 6.81 -1.94
CA ALA A 19 13.22 7.45 -3.10
C ALA A 19 14.25 7.51 -4.24
N VAL A 20 13.84 7.18 -5.45
CA VAL A 20 14.70 7.14 -6.65
C VAL A 20 14.19 8.12 -7.70
N ARG A 21 15.10 8.92 -8.26
CA ARG A 21 14.79 9.79 -9.40
C ARG A 21 14.66 8.98 -10.68
N ILE A 22 13.53 9.15 -11.37
CA ILE A 22 13.28 8.58 -12.69
C ILE A 22 13.93 9.50 -13.75
N LYS A 23 14.69 8.92 -14.66
CA LYS A 23 15.46 9.68 -15.65
C LYS A 23 15.10 9.36 -17.09
N ARG A 24 14.73 8.11 -17.39
CA ARG A 24 14.53 7.64 -18.76
C ARG A 24 13.07 7.66 -19.21
N LEU A 25 12.14 7.90 -18.30
CA LEU A 25 10.70 7.96 -18.59
C LEU A 25 10.15 9.40 -18.61
N VAL A 26 10.98 10.39 -18.30
CA VAL A 26 10.63 11.82 -18.34
C VAL A 26 11.58 12.58 -19.26
N GLY A 27 11.08 13.65 -19.88
CA GLY A 27 11.84 14.50 -20.76
C GLY A 27 12.64 15.60 -20.04
N PRO A 28 13.54 16.29 -20.74
CA PRO A 28 14.39 17.33 -20.15
C PRO A 28 13.61 18.58 -19.71
N ASN A 29 12.42 18.79 -20.26
CA ASN A 29 11.55 19.91 -19.93
C ASN A 29 10.45 19.54 -18.89
N ASP A 30 10.41 18.28 -18.46
CA ASP A 30 9.45 17.81 -17.45
C ASP A 30 9.95 18.13 -16.04
N ALA A 31 9.07 18.10 -15.08
CA ALA A 31 9.42 18.14 -13.66
C ALA A 31 10.30 16.92 -13.28
N GLU A 32 11.09 17.08 -12.25
CA GLU A 32 11.80 15.94 -11.65
C GLU A 32 10.79 14.95 -11.07
N LEU A 33 10.85 13.70 -11.50
CA LEU A 33 9.98 12.63 -11.04
C LEU A 33 10.75 11.69 -10.13
N TYR A 34 10.21 11.47 -8.92
CA TYR A 34 10.76 10.57 -7.92
C TYR A 34 9.75 9.48 -7.58
N VAL A 35 10.24 8.30 -7.26
CA VAL A 35 9.42 7.15 -6.84
C VAL A 35 9.93 6.63 -5.51
N LYS A 36 9.06 6.63 -4.49
CA LYS A 36 9.36 6.06 -3.18
C LYS A 36 9.06 4.57 -3.18
N LEU A 37 10.10 3.77 -2.98
CA LEU A 37 10.08 2.32 -3.19
C LEU A 37 9.69 1.59 -1.90
N GLU A 38 8.40 1.41 -1.68
CA GLU A 38 7.88 0.76 -0.49
C GLU A 38 8.14 -0.76 -0.43
N TYR A 39 8.61 -1.36 -1.52
CA TYR A 39 9.06 -2.76 -1.49
C TYR A 39 10.37 -2.99 -0.72
N PHE A 40 11.06 -1.93 -0.32
CA PHE A 40 12.19 -2.03 0.61
C PHE A 40 11.77 -2.30 2.07
N ASN A 41 10.49 -2.25 2.38
CA ASN A 41 10.01 -2.79 3.65
C ASN A 41 10.27 -4.31 3.71
N PRO A 42 10.45 -4.89 4.91
CA PRO A 42 10.91 -6.28 5.09
C PRO A 42 10.07 -7.33 4.38
N SER A 43 8.75 -7.20 4.33
CA SER A 43 7.89 -8.13 3.59
C SER A 43 7.59 -7.68 2.16
N GLY A 44 8.17 -6.57 1.70
CA GLY A 44 8.12 -6.11 0.31
C GLY A 44 6.93 -5.24 -0.06
N SER A 45 6.28 -4.57 0.89
CA SER A 45 5.22 -3.62 0.59
C SER A 45 5.02 -2.50 1.63
N VAL A 46 4.30 -1.46 1.23
CA VAL A 46 3.85 -0.37 2.09
C VAL A 46 3.00 -0.85 3.28
N LYS A 47 2.36 -2.00 3.16
CA LYS A 47 1.47 -2.54 4.18
C LYS A 47 2.18 -3.04 5.43
N ASP A 48 3.50 -3.24 5.38
CA ASP A 48 4.29 -3.53 6.57
C ASP A 48 4.13 -2.43 7.63
N ARG A 49 4.09 -1.18 7.19
CA ARG A 49 3.87 -0.01 8.05
C ARG A 49 2.50 -0.06 8.73
N ALA A 50 1.44 -0.22 7.94
CA ALA A 50 0.08 -0.28 8.47
C ALA A 50 -0.11 -1.49 9.40
N ALA A 51 0.34 -2.67 8.98
CA ALA A 51 0.26 -3.89 9.78
C ALA A 51 0.98 -3.75 11.12
N PHE A 52 2.18 -3.18 11.14
CA PHE A 52 2.93 -2.90 12.35
C PHE A 52 2.13 -1.99 13.30
N ASN A 53 1.63 -0.86 12.81
CA ASN A 53 0.95 0.11 13.67
C ASN A 53 -0.43 -0.36 14.13
N LEU A 54 -1.14 -1.16 13.33
CA LEU A 54 -2.39 -1.79 13.75
C LEU A 54 -2.18 -2.70 14.97
N ILE A 55 -1.07 -3.44 15.00
CA ILE A 55 -0.70 -4.31 16.13
C ILE A 55 -0.22 -3.46 17.32
N GLU A 56 0.72 -2.52 17.09
CA GLU A 56 1.25 -1.64 18.15
C GLU A 56 0.14 -0.86 18.88
N GLN A 57 -0.81 -0.31 18.12
CA GLN A 57 -1.90 0.44 18.71
C GLN A 57 -2.84 -0.48 19.52
N ALA A 58 -3.14 -1.67 19.01
CA ALA A 58 -3.94 -2.65 19.72
C ALA A 58 -3.28 -3.11 21.05
N GLU A 59 -1.95 -3.24 21.05
CA GLU A 59 -1.19 -3.52 22.29
C GLU A 59 -1.32 -2.37 23.29
N LYS A 60 -1.13 -1.13 22.84
CA LYS A 60 -1.23 0.07 23.68
C LYS A 60 -2.63 0.26 24.26
N ASP A 61 -3.64 -0.07 23.48
CA ASP A 61 -5.05 0.05 23.88
C ASP A 61 -5.53 -1.16 24.74
N GLY A 62 -4.65 -2.15 24.97
CA GLY A 62 -4.98 -3.36 25.73
C GLY A 62 -5.92 -4.34 25.03
N LEU A 63 -6.14 -4.15 23.71
CA LEU A 63 -7.00 -5.00 22.88
C LEU A 63 -6.29 -6.28 22.44
N LEU A 64 -4.97 -6.27 22.42
CA LEU A 64 -4.13 -7.40 22.00
C LEU A 64 -3.15 -7.77 23.10
N ARG A 65 -3.31 -8.98 23.68
CA ARG A 65 -2.43 -9.50 24.72
C ARG A 65 -1.35 -10.40 24.12
N PRO A 66 -0.18 -10.56 24.77
CA PRO A 66 0.86 -11.47 24.32
C PRO A 66 0.32 -12.87 24.00
N GLY A 67 0.70 -13.41 22.84
CA GLY A 67 0.26 -14.74 22.38
C GLY A 67 -1.17 -14.81 21.83
N ALA A 68 -1.89 -13.70 21.75
CA ALA A 68 -3.24 -13.66 21.18
C ALA A 68 -3.26 -13.96 19.68
N THR A 69 -4.46 -14.12 19.14
CA THR A 69 -4.68 -14.38 17.71
C THR A 69 -5.18 -13.13 17.00
N ILE A 70 -4.49 -12.76 15.92
CA ILE A 70 -4.89 -11.70 15.01
C ILE A 70 -5.65 -12.35 13.86
N ILE A 71 -6.83 -11.84 13.56
CA ILE A 71 -7.69 -12.34 12.48
C ILE A 71 -7.96 -11.18 11.52
N GLU A 72 -7.67 -11.34 10.22
CA GLU A 72 -7.98 -10.29 9.23
C GLU A 72 -8.51 -10.90 7.92
N PRO A 73 -9.63 -10.38 7.40
CA PRO A 73 -10.10 -10.70 6.06
C PRO A 73 -9.27 -9.88 5.07
N THR A 74 -8.34 -10.53 4.38
CA THR A 74 -7.45 -9.86 3.42
C THR A 74 -6.86 -10.85 2.43
N SER A 75 -6.85 -10.48 1.17
CA SER A 75 -6.22 -11.25 0.08
C SER A 75 -4.90 -10.64 -0.41
N GLY A 76 -4.43 -9.59 0.23
CA GLY A 76 -3.35 -8.77 -0.29
C GLY A 76 -2.15 -8.59 0.65
N ASN A 77 -1.42 -7.53 0.39
CA ASN A 77 -0.20 -7.16 1.09
C ASN A 77 -0.39 -6.94 2.59
N THR A 78 -1.59 -6.51 3.03
CA THR A 78 -1.90 -6.38 4.46
C THR A 78 -1.78 -7.70 5.18
N GLY A 79 -2.28 -8.79 4.59
CA GLY A 79 -2.15 -10.13 5.17
C GLY A 79 -0.69 -10.55 5.32
N ILE A 80 0.14 -10.27 4.32
CA ILE A 80 1.58 -10.57 4.36
C ILE A 80 2.27 -9.74 5.45
N GLY A 81 1.97 -8.45 5.52
CA GLY A 81 2.51 -7.58 6.56
C GLY A 81 2.07 -7.99 7.97
N LEU A 82 0.81 -8.37 8.15
CA LEU A 82 0.30 -8.88 9.43
C LEU A 82 0.96 -10.20 9.81
N ALA A 83 1.12 -11.13 8.86
CA ALA A 83 1.78 -12.42 9.11
C ALA A 83 3.23 -12.24 9.56
N MET A 84 4.00 -11.39 8.88
CA MET A 84 5.38 -11.08 9.24
C MET A 84 5.46 -10.43 10.63
N ASN A 85 4.67 -9.39 10.89
CA ASN A 85 4.68 -8.70 12.18
C ASN A 85 4.21 -9.61 13.33
N ALA A 86 3.18 -10.42 13.10
CA ALA A 86 2.68 -11.39 14.08
C ALA A 86 3.77 -12.42 14.43
N ALA A 87 4.46 -12.97 13.42
CA ALA A 87 5.57 -13.91 13.64
C ALA A 87 6.69 -13.26 14.47
N ALA A 88 7.09 -12.03 14.14
CA ALA A 88 8.15 -11.31 14.86
C ALA A 88 7.78 -10.97 16.31
N LYS A 89 6.51 -10.73 16.59
CA LYS A 89 5.99 -10.31 17.91
C LYS A 89 5.40 -11.46 18.74
N GLY A 90 5.38 -12.69 18.21
CA GLY A 90 4.89 -13.88 18.92
C GLY A 90 3.36 -14.01 18.97
N TYR A 91 2.65 -13.41 18.01
CA TYR A 91 1.21 -13.58 17.82
C TYR A 91 0.87 -14.69 16.86
N LYS A 92 -0.29 -15.29 17.01
CA LYS A 92 -0.89 -16.14 15.98
C LYS A 92 -1.60 -15.26 14.95
N ALA A 93 -1.58 -15.65 13.70
CA ALA A 93 -2.30 -14.95 12.63
C ALA A 93 -3.20 -15.92 11.87
N ILE A 94 -4.47 -15.56 11.71
CA ILE A 94 -5.45 -16.24 10.86
C ILE A 94 -5.88 -15.25 9.79
N LEU A 95 -5.56 -15.57 8.53
CA LEU A 95 -5.86 -14.70 7.40
C LEU A 95 -6.90 -15.36 6.52
N ILE A 96 -7.96 -14.63 6.23
CA ILE A 96 -9.14 -15.16 5.56
C ILE A 96 -9.25 -14.53 4.18
N MET A 97 -9.39 -15.34 3.16
CA MET A 97 -9.44 -14.88 1.78
C MET A 97 -10.28 -15.82 0.90
N PRO A 98 -10.79 -15.31 -0.24
CA PRO A 98 -11.42 -16.17 -1.23
C PRO A 98 -10.46 -17.23 -1.79
N ASP A 99 -10.99 -18.39 -2.16
CA ASP A 99 -10.21 -19.57 -2.58
C ASP A 99 -9.61 -19.46 -4.00
N ASN A 100 -9.91 -18.37 -4.72
CA ASN A 100 -9.31 -18.05 -6.03
C ASN A 100 -7.98 -17.27 -5.94
N MET A 101 -7.39 -17.18 -4.76
CA MET A 101 -6.07 -16.56 -4.59
C MET A 101 -4.94 -17.46 -5.11
N THR A 102 -3.85 -16.83 -5.55
CA THR A 102 -2.69 -17.55 -6.08
C THR A 102 -2.01 -18.41 -5.01
N LYS A 103 -1.48 -19.56 -5.43
CA LYS A 103 -0.75 -20.46 -4.52
C LYS A 103 0.46 -19.78 -3.87
N GLU A 104 1.15 -18.91 -4.61
CA GLU A 104 2.30 -18.17 -4.11
C GLU A 104 1.94 -17.30 -2.90
N ARG A 105 0.80 -16.60 -2.94
CA ARG A 105 0.32 -15.79 -1.81
C ARG A 105 0.00 -16.64 -0.59
N ILE A 106 -0.72 -17.74 -0.80
CA ILE A 106 -1.07 -18.69 0.26
C ILE A 106 0.20 -19.27 0.89
N ASN A 107 1.17 -19.69 0.06
CA ASN A 107 2.43 -20.25 0.52
C ASN A 107 3.28 -19.23 1.29
N LEU A 108 3.30 -17.97 0.85
CA LEU A 108 4.03 -16.92 1.55
C LEU A 108 3.46 -16.67 2.96
N LEU A 109 2.14 -16.62 3.09
CA LEU A 109 1.48 -16.47 4.39
C LEU A 109 1.79 -17.65 5.32
N LYS A 110 1.71 -18.87 4.79
CA LYS A 110 2.06 -20.09 5.54
C LYS A 110 3.55 -20.13 5.93
N ALA A 111 4.44 -19.60 5.09
CA ALA A 111 5.87 -19.52 5.40
C ALA A 111 6.15 -18.59 6.60
N TYR A 112 5.35 -17.56 6.81
CA TYR A 112 5.36 -16.73 8.03
C TYR A 112 4.65 -17.39 9.22
N GLY A 113 4.15 -18.62 9.08
CA GLY A 113 3.44 -19.34 10.15
C GLY A 113 1.98 -18.95 10.34
N ALA A 114 1.39 -18.19 9.40
CA ALA A 114 -0.01 -17.83 9.47
C ALA A 114 -0.91 -19.02 9.06
N GLU A 115 -2.05 -19.14 9.72
CA GLU A 115 -3.16 -19.97 9.27
C GLU A 115 -3.92 -19.26 8.16
N VAL A 116 -4.21 -19.95 7.08
CA VAL A 116 -4.98 -19.42 5.95
C VAL A 116 -6.32 -20.13 5.88
N VAL A 117 -7.40 -19.37 6.02
CA VAL A 117 -8.77 -19.86 5.90
C VAL A 117 -9.35 -19.38 4.58
N LEU A 118 -9.76 -20.31 3.74
CA LEU A 118 -10.33 -20.02 2.43
C LEU A 118 -11.86 -19.99 2.51
N THR A 119 -12.46 -19.01 1.87
CA THR A 119 -13.91 -18.89 1.68
C THR A 119 -14.28 -19.03 0.22
N PRO A 120 -15.51 -19.45 -0.13
CA PRO A 120 -15.92 -19.57 -1.52
C PRO A 120 -15.74 -18.25 -2.29
N ALA A 121 -15.07 -18.28 -3.44
CA ALA A 121 -14.82 -17.11 -4.27
C ALA A 121 -16.09 -16.34 -4.66
N ALA A 122 -17.22 -17.06 -4.81
CA ALA A 122 -18.52 -16.46 -5.10
C ALA A 122 -19.01 -15.47 -4.03
N LEU A 123 -18.58 -15.64 -2.76
CA LEU A 123 -18.91 -14.76 -1.64
C LEU A 123 -18.01 -13.55 -1.57
N ARG A 124 -16.93 -13.50 -2.33
CA ARG A 124 -15.96 -12.41 -2.40
C ARG A 124 -15.46 -11.97 -0.99
N MET A 125 -15.09 -10.71 -0.84
CA MET A 125 -14.64 -10.14 0.44
C MET A 125 -15.73 -10.16 1.54
N PRO A 126 -17.01 -9.91 1.28
CA PRO A 126 -18.05 -10.05 2.30
C PRO A 126 -18.08 -11.43 2.98
N GLY A 127 -17.88 -12.52 2.23
CA GLY A 127 -17.79 -13.86 2.82
C GLY A 127 -16.55 -14.03 3.74
N ALA A 128 -15.43 -13.45 3.39
CA ALA A 128 -14.24 -13.45 4.24
C ALA A 128 -14.45 -12.63 5.51
N ILE A 129 -15.13 -11.50 5.43
CA ILE A 129 -15.47 -10.64 6.59
C ILE A 129 -16.38 -11.39 7.56
N GLU A 130 -17.44 -12.04 7.09
CA GLU A 130 -18.34 -12.81 7.96
C GLU A 130 -17.60 -13.98 8.63
N LYS A 131 -16.72 -14.67 7.89
CA LYS A 131 -15.91 -15.74 8.48
C LYS A 131 -14.92 -15.22 9.52
N ALA A 132 -14.37 -14.03 9.34
CA ALA A 132 -13.51 -13.38 10.32
C ALA A 132 -14.27 -13.10 11.63
N LYS A 133 -15.49 -12.59 11.55
CA LYS A 133 -16.35 -12.34 12.72
C LYS A 133 -16.70 -13.64 13.44
N GLU A 134 -17.07 -14.69 12.70
CA GLU A 134 -17.33 -16.01 13.26
C GLU A 134 -16.14 -16.54 14.06
N LEU A 135 -14.95 -16.50 13.48
CA LEU A 135 -13.72 -16.97 14.14
C LEU A 135 -13.36 -16.12 15.37
N ARG A 136 -13.53 -14.80 15.29
CA ARG A 136 -13.34 -13.91 16.45
C ARG A 136 -14.23 -14.33 17.62
N ASP A 137 -15.48 -14.64 17.35
CA ASP A 137 -16.44 -15.03 18.39
C ASP A 137 -16.15 -16.43 18.97
N GLN A 138 -15.48 -17.30 18.20
CA GLN A 138 -15.04 -18.63 18.63
C GLN A 138 -13.69 -18.65 19.34
N ILE A 139 -12.82 -17.66 19.11
CA ILE A 139 -11.45 -17.61 19.64
C ILE A 139 -11.34 -16.50 20.68
N PRO A 140 -11.39 -16.82 21.99
CA PRO A 140 -11.31 -15.82 23.05
C PRO A 140 -10.03 -14.99 22.96
N GLY A 141 -10.16 -13.67 23.11
CA GLY A 141 -9.03 -12.74 23.08
C GLY A 141 -8.44 -12.51 21.69
N SER A 142 -9.08 -12.97 20.63
CA SER A 142 -8.69 -12.64 19.27
C SER A 142 -9.05 -11.21 18.90
N TYR A 143 -8.32 -10.63 17.93
CA TYR A 143 -8.45 -9.25 17.50
C TYR A 143 -8.52 -9.15 15.98
N ILE A 144 -9.45 -8.33 15.48
CA ILE A 144 -9.57 -7.98 14.06
C ILE A 144 -9.09 -6.54 13.86
N PRO A 145 -7.96 -6.28 13.19
CA PRO A 145 -7.41 -4.94 12.97
C PRO A 145 -8.31 -3.98 12.20
N GLN A 146 -9.08 -4.46 11.22
CA GLN A 146 -10.00 -3.65 10.40
C GLN A 146 -9.30 -2.54 9.62
N GLN A 147 -8.43 -2.89 8.71
CA GLN A 147 -7.59 -1.98 7.95
C GLN A 147 -8.32 -0.81 7.25
N PHE A 148 -9.61 -0.97 6.90
CA PHE A 148 -10.41 0.05 6.21
C PHE A 148 -11.06 1.08 7.15
N GLU A 149 -11.07 0.83 8.45
CA GLU A 149 -11.77 1.63 9.45
C GLU A 149 -10.85 2.11 10.59
N ASN A 150 -9.73 1.43 10.80
CA ASN A 150 -8.84 1.69 11.93
C ASN A 150 -7.90 2.87 11.68
N PRO A 151 -7.98 3.94 12.49
CA PRO A 151 -7.16 5.14 12.33
C PRO A 151 -5.66 4.91 12.54
N ALA A 152 -5.24 3.78 13.11
CA ALA A 152 -3.84 3.40 13.22
C ALA A 152 -3.18 3.23 11.84
N ASN A 153 -3.96 2.89 10.79
CA ASN A 153 -3.46 2.78 9.43
C ASN A 153 -2.96 4.15 8.89
N PRO A 154 -3.76 5.21 8.74
CA PRO A 154 -3.23 6.49 8.29
C PRO A 154 -2.24 7.12 9.27
N SER A 155 -2.36 6.82 10.57
CA SER A 155 -1.48 7.38 11.60
C SER A 155 0.01 7.06 11.35
N ILE A 156 0.36 5.83 10.96
CA ILE A 156 1.76 5.48 10.69
C ILE A 156 2.34 6.28 9.52
N HIS A 157 1.54 6.65 8.55
CA HIS A 157 1.97 7.45 7.41
C HIS A 157 2.20 8.91 7.79
N ARG A 158 1.44 9.45 8.76
CA ARG A 158 1.68 10.78 9.32
C ARG A 158 3.02 10.86 10.04
N THR A 159 3.38 9.81 10.76
CA THR A 159 4.55 9.78 11.64
C THR A 159 5.82 9.23 10.99
N THR A 160 5.70 8.53 9.86
CA THR A 160 6.86 7.92 9.18
C THR A 160 6.95 8.30 7.71
N THR A 161 6.02 7.90 6.88
CA THR A 161 6.09 8.10 5.42
C THR A 161 6.21 9.57 5.03
N ALA A 162 5.39 10.44 5.61
CA ALA A 162 5.42 11.87 5.30
C ALA A 162 6.71 12.57 5.75
N PRO A 163 7.20 12.38 6.99
CA PRO A 163 8.50 12.91 7.41
C PRO A 163 9.66 12.42 6.53
N GLU A 164 9.68 11.14 6.16
CA GLU A 164 10.69 10.59 5.24
C GLU A 164 10.68 11.32 3.89
N ILE A 165 9.49 11.57 3.32
CA ILE A 165 9.35 12.30 2.05
C ILE A 165 9.84 13.74 2.19
N LEU A 166 9.47 14.44 3.25
CA LEU A 166 9.93 15.81 3.49
C LEU A 166 11.44 15.91 3.58
N GLU A 167 12.08 14.98 4.29
CA GLU A 167 13.54 14.89 4.38
C GLU A 167 14.19 14.57 3.03
N GLN A 168 13.69 13.55 2.34
CA GLN A 168 14.20 13.12 1.03
C GLN A 168 14.08 14.19 -0.05
N MET A 169 13.07 15.05 0.03
CA MET A 169 12.82 16.14 -0.91
C MET A 169 13.37 17.50 -0.44
N ASP A 170 14.13 17.56 0.64
CA ASP A 170 14.64 18.81 1.24
C ASP A 170 13.53 19.84 1.47
N GLY A 171 12.35 19.41 1.88
CA GLY A 171 11.17 20.25 2.08
C GLY A 171 10.60 20.89 0.80
N ARG A 172 10.95 20.39 -0.39
CA ARG A 172 10.50 20.96 -1.68
C ARG A 172 9.84 19.88 -2.55
N LEU A 173 8.53 19.90 -2.59
CA LEU A 173 7.72 18.98 -3.39
C LEU A 173 6.50 19.75 -3.92
N ASP A 174 6.28 19.70 -5.23
CA ASP A 174 5.16 20.39 -5.89
C ASP A 174 3.95 19.48 -6.09
N ALA A 175 4.16 18.17 -6.23
CA ALA A 175 3.07 17.20 -6.37
C ALA A 175 3.38 15.86 -5.71
N PHE A 176 2.37 15.28 -5.07
CA PHE A 176 2.38 13.95 -4.48
C PHE A 176 1.32 13.06 -5.15
N VAL A 177 1.69 11.84 -5.52
CA VAL A 177 0.84 10.90 -6.24
C VAL A 177 0.82 9.57 -5.50
N ALA A 178 -0.37 9.06 -5.19
CA ALA A 178 -0.53 7.73 -4.64
C ALA A 178 -1.83 7.07 -5.12
N THR A 179 -1.80 5.75 -5.26
CA THR A 179 -3.02 4.94 -5.44
C THR A 179 -3.77 4.80 -4.11
N SER A 180 -5.05 4.52 -4.16
CA SER A 180 -5.87 4.28 -2.98
C SER A 180 -6.42 2.86 -2.95
N GLY A 181 -5.96 2.06 -1.96
CA GLY A 181 -6.60 0.83 -1.53
C GLY A 181 -7.44 1.11 -0.29
N THR A 182 -6.85 1.03 0.91
CA THR A 182 -7.49 1.46 2.16
C THR A 182 -7.61 2.98 2.30
N GLY A 183 -6.78 3.71 1.56
CA GLY A 183 -6.68 5.16 1.69
C GLY A 183 -5.73 5.65 2.79
N GLY A 184 -5.12 4.74 3.55
CA GLY A 184 -4.23 5.11 4.65
C GLY A 184 -3.00 5.88 4.21
N THR A 185 -2.33 5.43 3.15
CA THR A 185 -1.12 6.08 2.61
C THR A 185 -1.40 7.51 2.16
N ILE A 186 -2.38 7.70 1.28
CA ILE A 186 -2.68 9.05 0.74
C ILE A 186 -3.22 9.98 1.82
N THR A 187 -4.04 9.47 2.73
CA THR A 187 -4.60 10.25 3.84
C THR A 187 -3.51 10.72 4.79
N GLY A 188 -2.80 9.79 5.41
CA GLY A 188 -1.80 10.14 6.43
C GLY A 188 -0.64 10.94 5.87
N THR A 189 -0.11 10.54 4.73
CA THR A 189 0.98 11.26 4.05
C THR A 189 0.50 12.61 3.54
N GLY A 190 -0.63 12.65 2.86
CA GLY A 190 -1.16 13.86 2.25
C GLY A 190 -1.48 14.96 3.28
N GLU A 191 -2.05 14.60 4.43
CA GLU A 191 -2.37 15.56 5.49
C GLU A 191 -1.12 16.29 6.00
N VAL A 192 -0.04 15.57 6.28
CA VAL A 192 1.21 16.16 6.75
C VAL A 192 1.92 16.95 5.64
N LEU A 193 1.93 16.42 4.41
CA LEU A 193 2.50 17.15 3.28
C LEU A 193 1.76 18.46 3.03
N ARG A 194 0.43 18.47 3.09
CA ARG A 194 -0.39 19.67 2.93
C ARG A 194 -0.14 20.70 4.04
N GLU A 195 0.03 20.25 5.27
CA GLU A 195 0.35 21.11 6.40
C GLU A 195 1.71 21.82 6.23
N LYS A 196 2.73 21.05 5.79
CA LYS A 196 4.11 21.56 5.65
C LYS A 196 4.38 22.27 4.33
N LEU A 197 3.64 21.93 3.29
CA LEU A 197 3.75 22.43 1.92
C LEU A 197 2.35 22.85 1.43
N PRO A 198 1.83 24.02 1.82
CA PRO A 198 0.42 24.38 1.56
C PRO A 198 0.02 24.38 0.07
N ASP A 199 0.98 24.65 -0.82
CA ASP A 199 0.76 24.73 -2.27
C ASP A 199 0.92 23.37 -3.00
N ILE A 200 1.21 22.28 -2.27
CA ILE A 200 1.38 20.96 -2.88
C ILE A 200 0.08 20.50 -3.56
N GLN A 201 0.22 19.93 -4.75
CA GLN A 201 -0.89 19.26 -5.44
C GLN A 201 -0.88 17.75 -5.10
N ILE A 202 -2.01 17.24 -4.64
CA ILE A 202 -2.16 15.83 -4.25
C ILE A 202 -3.09 15.12 -5.24
N TYR A 203 -2.58 14.07 -5.85
CA TYR A 203 -3.28 13.26 -6.83
C TYR A 203 -3.55 11.87 -6.25
N VAL A 204 -4.82 11.47 -6.22
CA VAL A 204 -5.19 10.09 -5.95
C VAL A 204 -5.44 9.36 -7.26
N VAL A 205 -4.94 8.13 -7.35
CA VAL A 205 -5.04 7.30 -8.53
C VAL A 205 -5.99 6.15 -8.27
N GLU A 206 -6.94 5.94 -9.19
CA GLU A 206 -7.85 4.79 -9.18
C GLU A 206 -7.89 4.10 -10.56
N PRO A 207 -8.24 2.80 -10.61
CA PRO A 207 -8.42 2.11 -11.88
C PRO A 207 -9.63 2.65 -12.63
N LYS A 208 -9.48 2.87 -13.95
CA LYS A 208 -10.58 3.30 -14.82
C LYS A 208 -11.72 2.28 -14.84
N GLY A 209 -11.39 0.98 -14.67
CA GLY A 209 -12.40 -0.10 -14.60
C GLY A 209 -13.21 -0.14 -13.31
N SER A 210 -12.78 0.58 -12.25
CA SER A 210 -13.47 0.64 -10.94
C SER A 210 -13.35 2.05 -10.34
N PRO A 211 -13.95 3.08 -10.98
CA PRO A 211 -13.72 4.49 -10.62
C PRO A 211 -14.63 4.94 -9.48
N VAL A 212 -14.56 4.27 -8.34
CA VAL A 212 -15.45 4.49 -7.18
C VAL A 212 -15.25 5.87 -6.54
N LEU A 213 -14.01 6.36 -6.46
CA LEU A 213 -13.72 7.70 -5.92
C LEU A 213 -14.26 8.81 -6.81
N SER A 214 -14.36 8.56 -8.12
CA SER A 214 -14.97 9.48 -9.09
C SER A 214 -16.51 9.38 -9.14
N GLY A 215 -17.14 8.58 -8.25
CA GLY A 215 -18.59 8.38 -8.22
C GLY A 215 -19.09 7.31 -9.19
N GLY A 216 -18.20 6.54 -9.81
CA GLY A 216 -18.57 5.42 -10.68
C GLY A 216 -18.82 4.12 -9.92
N SER A 217 -19.26 3.10 -10.66
CA SER A 217 -19.51 1.77 -10.09
C SER A 217 -18.23 0.95 -9.96
N PRO A 218 -18.12 0.08 -8.94
CA PRO A 218 -17.02 -0.87 -8.85
C PRO A 218 -17.06 -1.88 -10.01
N GLY A 219 -15.89 -2.25 -10.50
CA GLY A 219 -15.74 -3.20 -11.60
C GLY A 219 -14.40 -3.93 -11.55
N PRO A 220 -14.16 -4.87 -12.49
CA PRO A 220 -12.90 -5.60 -12.56
C PRO A 220 -11.76 -4.71 -13.03
N HIS A 221 -10.57 -4.92 -12.45
CA HIS A 221 -9.33 -4.26 -12.83
C HIS A 221 -8.11 -5.09 -12.41
N LYS A 222 -6.94 -4.77 -12.97
CA LYS A 222 -5.66 -5.45 -12.70
C LYS A 222 -4.75 -4.71 -11.71
N LEU A 223 -5.17 -3.54 -11.21
CA LEU A 223 -4.40 -2.75 -10.24
C LEU A 223 -4.59 -3.33 -8.82
N VAL A 224 -4.02 -4.51 -8.60
CA VAL A 224 -4.15 -5.25 -7.34
C VAL A 224 -3.78 -4.38 -6.14
N GLY A 225 -4.58 -4.45 -5.07
CA GLY A 225 -4.38 -3.67 -3.84
C GLY A 225 -4.97 -2.26 -3.87
N THR A 226 -5.68 -1.91 -4.94
CA THR A 226 -6.39 -0.62 -5.08
C THR A 226 -7.89 -0.83 -5.25
N SER A 227 -8.66 0.23 -5.08
CA SER A 227 -10.12 0.28 -5.34
C SER A 227 -10.88 -0.95 -4.80
N PRO A 228 -11.13 -1.03 -3.49
CA PRO A 228 -11.78 -2.19 -2.87
C PRO A 228 -13.27 -2.33 -3.24
N GLY A 229 -13.81 -1.42 -4.05
CA GLY A 229 -15.21 -1.40 -4.48
C GLY A 229 -16.11 -0.50 -3.64
N PHE A 230 -15.54 0.20 -2.67
CA PHE A 230 -16.21 1.19 -1.81
C PHE A 230 -15.23 2.27 -1.39
N VAL A 231 -15.73 3.37 -0.82
CA VAL A 231 -14.90 4.42 -0.22
C VAL A 231 -14.60 4.04 1.23
N PRO A 232 -13.33 3.78 1.59
CA PRO A 232 -12.98 3.40 2.96
C PRO A 232 -13.25 4.50 3.98
N ALA A 233 -13.65 4.13 5.20
CA ALA A 233 -13.96 5.09 6.26
C ALA A 233 -12.74 5.94 6.67
N ILE A 234 -11.53 5.37 6.61
CA ILE A 234 -10.29 6.09 6.95
C ILE A 234 -9.77 7.00 5.84
N LEU A 235 -10.32 6.93 4.63
CA LEU A 235 -9.91 7.80 3.53
C LEU A 235 -10.43 9.23 3.75
N ASN A 236 -9.52 10.18 3.89
CA ASN A 236 -9.86 11.59 3.84
C ASN A 236 -10.08 12.04 2.41
N THR A 237 -11.34 12.09 1.99
CA THR A 237 -11.72 12.48 0.62
C THR A 237 -11.48 13.94 0.29
N SER A 238 -11.14 14.76 1.28
CA SER A 238 -10.81 16.18 1.09
C SER A 238 -9.32 16.44 0.89
N ILE A 239 -8.46 15.42 1.03
CA ILE A 239 -7.02 15.63 1.02
C ILE A 239 -6.41 15.72 -0.38
N TYR A 240 -7.02 15.10 -1.37
CA TYR A 240 -6.54 15.14 -2.74
C TYR A 240 -7.24 16.19 -3.57
N ASP A 241 -6.48 16.84 -4.46
CA ASP A 241 -6.97 17.88 -5.35
C ASP A 241 -7.57 17.31 -6.63
N GLN A 242 -7.07 16.15 -7.06
CA GLN A 242 -7.51 15.50 -8.30
C GLN A 242 -7.54 13.98 -8.14
N ILE A 243 -8.54 13.37 -8.80
CA ILE A 243 -8.64 11.93 -8.99
C ILE A 243 -8.22 11.62 -10.43
N VAL A 244 -7.27 10.71 -10.59
CA VAL A 244 -6.79 10.28 -11.91
C VAL A 244 -7.16 8.82 -12.14
N GLN A 245 -7.93 8.58 -13.19
CA GLN A 245 -8.30 7.24 -13.62
C GLN A 245 -7.24 6.70 -14.59
N VAL A 246 -6.68 5.54 -14.27
CA VAL A 246 -5.66 4.88 -15.08
C VAL A 246 -6.18 3.56 -15.62
N THR A 247 -5.93 3.28 -16.90
CA THR A 247 -6.28 1.99 -17.50
C THR A 247 -5.31 0.90 -17.06
N ASP A 248 -5.76 -0.35 -17.07
CA ASP A 248 -4.88 -1.51 -16.80
C ASP A 248 -3.70 -1.53 -17.78
N GLU A 249 -3.93 -1.18 -19.03
CA GLU A 249 -2.92 -1.13 -20.09
C GLU A 249 -1.82 -0.11 -19.80
N ASP A 250 -2.19 1.12 -19.44
CA ASP A 250 -1.24 2.18 -19.11
C ASP A 250 -0.42 1.84 -17.86
N ALA A 251 -1.08 1.27 -16.86
CA ALA A 251 -0.42 0.84 -15.63
C ALA A 251 0.60 -0.28 -15.89
N ILE A 252 0.20 -1.33 -16.61
CA ILE A 252 1.07 -2.48 -16.93
C ILE A 252 2.22 -2.06 -17.85
N ARG A 253 1.97 -1.25 -18.86
CA ARG A 253 3.03 -0.71 -19.73
C ARG A 253 4.05 0.08 -18.93
N THR A 254 3.61 0.97 -18.04
CA THR A 254 4.52 1.78 -17.21
C THR A 254 5.29 0.90 -16.21
N MET A 255 4.66 -0.11 -15.65
CA MET A 255 5.32 -1.11 -14.80
C MET A 255 6.46 -1.83 -15.56
N LYS A 256 6.21 -2.28 -16.79
CA LYS A 256 7.23 -2.91 -17.67
C LYS A 256 8.35 -1.93 -18.02
N ASP A 257 8.00 -0.69 -18.31
CA ASP A 257 8.97 0.37 -18.62
C ASP A 257 9.86 0.72 -17.41
N LEU A 258 9.31 0.75 -16.20
CA LEU A 258 10.09 0.93 -14.97
C LEU A 258 11.13 -0.19 -14.80
N ALA A 259 10.73 -1.44 -15.02
CA ALA A 259 11.64 -2.58 -14.93
C ALA A 259 12.73 -2.52 -16.01
N SER A 260 12.36 -2.38 -17.28
CA SER A 260 13.28 -2.50 -18.41
C SER A 260 14.13 -1.26 -18.66
N LYS A 261 13.66 -0.06 -18.28
CA LYS A 261 14.35 1.20 -18.54
C LYS A 261 15.02 1.81 -17.31
N GLU A 262 14.44 1.60 -16.12
CA GLU A 262 14.95 2.17 -14.86
C GLU A 262 15.51 1.11 -13.91
N GLY A 263 15.32 -0.19 -14.19
CA GLY A 263 15.73 -1.29 -13.31
C GLY A 263 14.88 -1.41 -12.04
N ILE A 264 13.66 -0.88 -12.06
CA ILE A 264 12.76 -0.83 -10.89
C ILE A 264 11.61 -1.81 -11.12
N LEU A 265 11.65 -2.95 -10.43
CA LEU A 265 10.64 -4.01 -10.53
C LEU A 265 9.55 -3.83 -9.48
N VAL A 266 8.39 -3.36 -9.92
CA VAL A 266 7.23 -2.99 -9.07
C VAL A 266 5.94 -3.62 -9.57
N GLY A 267 4.88 -3.55 -8.74
CA GLY A 267 3.56 -4.06 -9.11
C GLY A 267 2.73 -3.10 -9.96
N PRO A 268 1.54 -3.56 -10.43
CA PRO A 268 0.68 -2.77 -11.32
C PRO A 268 0.20 -1.44 -10.73
N SER A 269 -0.06 -1.39 -9.42
CA SER A 269 -0.46 -0.15 -8.74
C SER A 269 0.64 0.91 -8.78
N ALA A 270 1.91 0.51 -8.68
CA ALA A 270 3.03 1.40 -8.87
C ALA A 270 3.11 1.90 -10.32
N GLY A 271 2.85 1.03 -11.29
CA GLY A 271 2.73 1.42 -12.70
C GLY A 271 1.70 2.53 -12.90
N ALA A 272 0.54 2.40 -12.31
CA ALA A 272 -0.52 3.43 -12.36
C ALA A 272 -0.09 4.75 -11.67
N SER A 273 0.53 4.65 -10.50
CA SER A 273 1.04 5.81 -9.76
C SER A 273 2.09 6.57 -10.58
N VAL A 274 3.06 5.86 -11.14
CA VAL A 274 4.15 6.47 -11.94
C VAL A 274 3.64 6.99 -13.28
N TRP A 275 2.73 6.29 -13.95
CA TRP A 275 2.08 6.82 -15.16
C TRP A 275 1.45 8.19 -14.88
N THR A 276 0.70 8.31 -13.80
CA THR A 276 0.13 9.58 -13.36
C THR A 276 1.21 10.61 -13.07
N GLY A 277 2.26 10.22 -12.35
CA GLY A 277 3.41 11.10 -12.07
C GLY A 277 4.08 11.63 -13.31
N MET A 278 4.21 10.82 -14.37
CA MET A 278 4.74 11.27 -15.67
C MET A 278 3.84 12.32 -16.33
N GLN A 279 2.51 12.16 -16.27
CA GLN A 279 1.57 13.18 -16.80
C GLN A 279 1.67 14.48 -16.01
N VAL A 280 1.74 14.39 -14.67
CA VAL A 280 1.89 15.53 -13.78
C VAL A 280 3.24 16.23 -14.01
N ALA A 281 4.33 15.47 -14.19
CA ALA A 281 5.66 16.03 -14.47
C ALA A 281 5.68 16.84 -15.77
N ARG A 282 5.05 16.33 -16.82
CA ARG A 282 4.89 17.08 -18.10
C ARG A 282 4.09 18.36 -17.92
N LYS A 283 2.99 18.28 -17.15
CA LYS A 283 2.12 19.43 -16.88
C LYS A 283 2.82 20.53 -16.08
N LEU A 284 3.60 20.16 -15.07
CA LEU A 284 4.27 21.12 -14.18
C LEU A 284 5.53 21.72 -14.81
N GLY A 285 6.25 20.96 -15.63
CA GLY A 285 7.45 21.41 -16.32
C GLY A 285 8.70 21.49 -15.46
N ALA A 286 9.78 21.93 -16.08
CA ALA A 286 11.10 22.00 -15.48
C ALA A 286 11.14 22.85 -14.19
N GLY A 287 12.00 22.46 -13.26
CA GLY A 287 12.17 23.15 -11.96
C GLY A 287 11.17 22.75 -10.88
N LYS A 288 10.22 21.87 -11.21
CA LYS A 288 9.23 21.31 -10.28
C LYS A 288 9.60 19.88 -9.88
N ARG A 289 9.01 19.39 -8.79
CA ARG A 289 9.26 18.05 -8.25
C ARG A 289 7.96 17.30 -8.01
N VAL A 290 7.92 16.06 -8.48
CA VAL A 290 6.80 15.13 -8.32
C VAL A 290 7.31 13.87 -7.63
N LEU A 291 6.60 13.37 -6.62
CA LEU A 291 6.89 12.10 -5.98
C LEU A 291 5.70 11.17 -6.04
N CYS A 292 5.95 9.94 -6.49
CA CYS A 292 4.97 8.84 -6.54
C CYS A 292 5.30 7.78 -5.51
N ILE A 293 4.29 7.13 -4.94
CA ILE A 293 4.45 5.93 -4.14
C ILE A 293 4.43 4.70 -5.06
N ALA A 294 5.42 3.82 -4.91
CA ALA A 294 5.42 2.46 -5.45
C ALA A 294 5.13 1.46 -4.33
N PRO A 295 3.89 0.94 -4.22
CA PRO A 295 3.45 0.24 -3.02
C PRO A 295 4.13 -1.10 -2.76
N ASP A 296 4.50 -1.86 -3.80
CA ASP A 296 5.04 -3.21 -3.63
C ASP A 296 5.97 -3.67 -4.74
N THR A 297 6.58 -4.86 -4.54
CA THR A 297 7.48 -5.51 -5.49
C THR A 297 6.72 -6.16 -6.65
N GLY A 298 7.32 -6.12 -7.85
CA GLY A 298 6.82 -6.82 -9.03
C GLY A 298 6.95 -8.33 -8.96
N GLU A 299 7.80 -8.88 -8.11
CA GLU A 299 8.00 -10.33 -7.95
C GLU A 299 6.71 -11.08 -7.59
N ARG A 300 5.76 -10.42 -6.90
CA ARG A 300 4.46 -10.99 -6.53
C ARG A 300 3.51 -11.20 -7.70
N TYR A 301 3.87 -10.72 -8.89
CA TYR A 301 3.01 -10.67 -10.07
C TYR A 301 3.60 -11.45 -11.27
N LEU A 302 4.78 -12.08 -11.12
CA LEU A 302 5.46 -12.80 -12.19
C LEU A 302 4.63 -13.97 -12.74
N SER A 303 3.84 -14.64 -11.87
CA SER A 303 2.96 -15.74 -12.27
C SER A 303 1.63 -15.31 -12.91
N MET A 304 1.41 -14.00 -13.05
CA MET A 304 0.16 -13.48 -13.62
C MET A 304 0.24 -13.18 -15.13
N ASP A 305 1.31 -13.57 -15.80
CA ASP A 305 1.57 -13.38 -17.25
C ASP A 305 1.40 -11.91 -17.71
N ILE A 306 1.67 -10.95 -16.79
CA ILE A 306 1.55 -9.52 -17.10
C ILE A 306 2.85 -8.90 -17.56
N PHE A 307 3.97 -9.63 -17.56
CA PHE A 307 5.25 -9.20 -18.07
C PHE A 307 5.54 -9.68 -19.49
N ASP A 308 4.72 -10.53 -20.07
CA ASP A 308 4.83 -11.06 -21.44
C ASP A 308 4.44 -10.03 -22.52
#